data_23a499773ea496b736fa4322262539af
#
_entry.id   23a499773ea496b736fa4322262539af
#
_cell.length_a   1.000
_cell.length_b   1.000
_cell.length_c   1.000
_cell.angle_alpha   90.00
_cell.angle_beta   90.00
_cell.angle_gamma   90.00
#
_symmetry.space_group_name_H-M   'P 1'
#
loop_
_entity.id
_entity.type
_entity.pdbx_description
1 polymer ?
#
loop_
_entity_poly.entity_id
_entity_poly.type
_entity_poly.pdbx_seq_one_letter_code
_entity_poly.pdbx_strand_id
1 'polypeptide(L)'
;MSMKKHNFYAGPSILSQYTIQNTADAIINFADTGLSILEISHRSKEFQAVIDEASALVKELLEIPGGYSVLWLGGGASMQFCMIPFNLLRKRASYLDTGTWAHKAIKEARLFGEVNVVASGEGDNYTRIPKDFVVPADSDYFHYTSNNTIYGTEIRKDPEVPCRMVADMSSDIFSRAVDVSKYDAIYAGAQKNLAPAGVTIVIVRDDALGHVDR
;
A
#
# COMPACT_ATOMS: atom_id res chain seq x y z
N MET A 1 -30.29 21.97 4.05
CA MET A 1 -29.12 21.07 3.95
C MET A 1 -28.18 21.64 2.89
N SER A 2 -26.91 21.89 3.22
CA SER A 2 -25.95 22.30 2.22
C SER A 2 -25.69 21.13 1.26
N MET A 3 -25.71 21.37 -0.04
CA MET A 3 -25.35 20.34 -1.03
C MET A 3 -23.90 19.93 -0.81
N LYS A 4 -23.64 18.61 -0.73
CA LYS A 4 -22.26 18.08 -0.68
C LYS A 4 -21.53 18.48 -1.96
N LYS A 5 -20.39 19.11 -1.84
CA LYS A 5 -19.54 19.45 -2.99
C LYS A 5 -18.93 18.20 -3.62
N HIS A 6 -18.81 18.17 -4.92
CA HIS A 6 -18.00 17.16 -5.61
C HIS A 6 -16.53 17.39 -5.30
N ASN A 7 -15.86 16.35 -4.81
CA ASN A 7 -14.45 16.40 -4.48
C ASN A 7 -13.68 15.43 -5.39
N PHE A 8 -12.71 15.95 -6.13
CA PHE A 8 -11.86 15.20 -7.05
C PHE A 8 -10.38 15.23 -6.63
N TYR A 9 -10.09 15.52 -5.36
CA TYR A 9 -8.72 15.44 -4.85
C TYR A 9 -8.20 14.01 -4.86
N ALA A 10 -6.94 13.85 -5.25
CA ALA A 10 -6.27 12.55 -5.30
C ALA A 10 -6.05 11.92 -3.91
N GLY A 11 -5.88 12.77 -2.90
CA GLY A 11 -5.73 12.34 -1.51
C GLY A 11 -5.41 13.50 -0.55
N PRO A 12 -6.07 13.56 0.61
CA PRO A 12 -7.21 12.75 1.04
C PRO A 12 -8.39 12.83 0.07
N SER A 13 -8.90 11.67 -0.35
CA SER A 13 -9.97 11.58 -1.33
C SER A 13 -11.36 11.61 -0.68
N ILE A 14 -12.39 11.59 -1.49
CA ILE A 14 -13.78 11.55 -1.02
C ILE A 14 -14.05 10.23 -0.29
N LEU A 15 -14.76 10.32 0.84
CA LEU A 15 -15.27 9.17 1.57
C LEU A 15 -16.76 8.99 1.30
N SER A 16 -17.24 7.74 1.43
CA SER A 16 -18.67 7.45 1.37
C SER A 16 -19.39 8.14 2.52
N GLN A 17 -20.66 8.48 2.30
CA GLN A 17 -21.50 9.05 3.36
C GLN A 17 -21.66 8.06 4.52
N TYR A 18 -21.74 6.77 4.21
CA TYR A 18 -21.76 5.69 5.19
C TYR A 18 -20.54 5.74 6.12
N THR A 19 -19.33 5.81 5.54
CA THR A 19 -18.08 5.89 6.32
C THR A 19 -18.05 7.12 7.22
N ILE A 20 -18.44 8.30 6.69
CA ILE A 20 -18.44 9.55 7.45
C ILE A 20 -19.41 9.45 8.64
N GLN A 21 -20.64 8.95 8.41
CA GLN A 21 -21.65 8.85 9.46
C GLN A 21 -21.22 7.87 10.55
N ASN A 22 -20.81 6.66 10.19
CA ASN A 22 -20.37 5.66 11.17
C ASN A 22 -19.15 6.10 11.97
N THR A 23 -18.22 6.84 11.34
CA THR A 23 -17.09 7.42 12.05
C THR A 23 -17.54 8.48 13.06
N ALA A 24 -18.50 9.35 12.69
CA ALA A 24 -19.02 10.35 13.59
C ALA A 24 -19.74 9.71 14.79
N ASP A 25 -20.55 8.67 14.54
CA ASP A 25 -21.26 7.95 15.57
C ASP A 25 -20.28 7.23 16.52
N ALA A 26 -19.23 6.63 16.01
CA ALA A 26 -18.18 6.00 16.81
C ALA A 26 -17.37 7.01 17.68
N ILE A 27 -17.23 8.26 17.21
CA ILE A 27 -16.60 9.33 18.01
C ILE A 27 -17.51 9.74 19.16
N ILE A 28 -18.84 9.70 18.98
CA ILE A 28 -19.80 10.08 20.02
C ILE A 28 -19.98 8.96 21.04
N ASN A 29 -20.25 7.74 20.59
CA ASN A 29 -20.47 6.57 21.43
C ASN A 29 -20.09 5.29 20.66
N PHE A 30 -18.90 4.76 20.94
CA PHE A 30 -18.39 3.59 20.25
C PHE A 30 -18.96 2.29 20.83
N ALA A 31 -19.59 1.49 19.97
CA ALA A 31 -20.14 0.15 20.32
C ALA A 31 -20.99 0.15 21.61
N ASP A 32 -21.75 1.21 21.85
CA ASP A 32 -22.61 1.41 23.04
C ASP A 32 -21.88 1.32 24.38
N THR A 33 -20.58 1.58 24.39
CA THR A 33 -19.75 1.59 25.61
C THR A 33 -19.97 2.82 26.49
N GLY A 34 -20.62 3.86 25.97
CA GLY A 34 -20.69 5.18 26.61
C GLY A 34 -19.40 5.99 26.48
N LEU A 35 -18.41 5.51 25.72
CA LEU A 35 -17.13 6.17 25.45
C LEU A 35 -16.95 6.40 23.94
N SER A 36 -16.15 7.43 23.62
CA SER A 36 -15.65 7.63 22.26
C SER A 36 -14.63 6.59 21.88
N ILE A 37 -14.57 6.19 20.60
CA ILE A 37 -13.46 5.39 20.10
C ILE A 37 -12.08 6.03 20.34
N LEU A 38 -12.04 7.37 20.47
CA LEU A 38 -10.81 8.12 20.78
C LEU A 38 -10.34 7.96 22.24
N GLU A 39 -11.21 7.48 23.14
CA GLU A 39 -10.95 7.28 24.56
C GLU A 39 -10.71 5.81 24.90
N ILE A 40 -10.99 4.90 23.97
CA ILE A 40 -10.87 3.45 24.17
C ILE A 40 -9.45 2.97 23.88
N SER A 41 -8.93 2.10 24.73
CA SER A 41 -7.62 1.47 24.51
C SER A 41 -7.63 0.61 23.24
N HIS A 42 -6.57 0.73 22.43
CA HIS A 42 -6.34 -0.17 21.29
C HIS A 42 -6.21 -1.67 21.70
N ARG A 43 -6.12 -1.97 23.01
CA ARG A 43 -6.09 -3.32 23.56
C ARG A 43 -7.44 -3.78 24.09
N SER A 44 -8.47 -2.95 24.02
CA SER A 44 -9.81 -3.36 24.42
C SER A 44 -10.39 -4.38 23.45
N LYS A 45 -11.34 -5.18 23.92
CA LYS A 45 -12.00 -6.18 23.09
C LYS A 45 -12.79 -5.55 21.95
N GLU A 46 -13.41 -4.40 22.21
CA GLU A 46 -14.20 -3.63 21.25
C GLU A 46 -13.32 -3.11 20.11
N PHE A 47 -12.16 -2.56 20.42
CA PHE A 47 -11.20 -2.11 19.40
C PHE A 47 -10.59 -3.28 18.63
N GLN A 48 -10.24 -4.38 19.34
CA GLN A 48 -9.71 -5.58 18.70
C GLN A 48 -10.70 -6.15 17.68
N ALA A 49 -12.01 -6.16 18.00
CA ALA A 49 -13.03 -6.61 17.07
C ALA A 49 -13.03 -5.80 15.75
N VAL A 50 -12.82 -4.49 15.81
CA VAL A 50 -12.70 -3.64 14.60
C VAL A 50 -11.49 -4.02 13.75
N ILE A 51 -10.33 -4.24 14.40
CA ILE A 51 -9.10 -4.64 13.68
C ILE A 51 -9.24 -6.03 13.06
N ASP A 52 -9.85 -6.96 13.77
CA ASP A 52 -10.08 -8.32 13.28
C ASP A 52 -11.04 -8.32 12.09
N GLU A 53 -12.16 -7.59 12.19
CA GLU A 53 -13.11 -7.42 11.08
C GLU A 53 -12.46 -6.74 9.87
N ALA A 54 -11.73 -5.63 10.08
CA ALA A 54 -11.02 -4.94 9.01
C ALA A 54 -10.01 -5.86 8.31
N SER A 55 -9.27 -6.65 9.07
CA SER A 55 -8.30 -7.59 8.52
C SER A 55 -8.96 -8.75 7.77
N ALA A 56 -10.09 -9.24 8.26
CA ALA A 56 -10.88 -10.27 7.59
C ALA A 56 -11.45 -9.76 6.26
N LEU A 57 -12.02 -8.56 6.25
CA LEU A 57 -12.54 -7.92 5.04
C LEU A 57 -11.45 -7.68 3.98
N VAL A 58 -10.25 -7.27 4.39
CA VAL A 58 -9.12 -7.13 3.47
C VAL A 58 -8.76 -8.47 2.83
N LYS A 59 -8.71 -9.53 3.65
CA LYS A 59 -8.41 -10.88 3.16
C LYS A 59 -9.47 -11.40 2.19
N GLU A 60 -10.74 -11.15 2.49
CA GLU A 60 -11.86 -11.53 1.64
C GLU A 60 -11.86 -10.76 0.31
N LEU A 61 -11.76 -9.43 0.35
CA LEU A 61 -11.86 -8.58 -0.84
C LEU A 61 -10.70 -8.74 -1.83
N LEU A 62 -9.52 -9.10 -1.35
CA LEU A 62 -8.34 -9.35 -2.19
C LEU A 62 -8.06 -10.85 -2.39
N GLU A 63 -8.95 -11.72 -1.91
CA GLU A 63 -8.79 -13.18 -2.00
C GLU A 63 -7.40 -13.65 -1.52
N ILE A 64 -6.93 -13.07 -0.39
CA ILE A 64 -5.57 -13.29 0.11
C ILE A 64 -5.41 -14.76 0.54
N PRO A 65 -4.48 -15.51 -0.05
CA PRO A 65 -4.25 -16.91 0.33
C PRO A 65 -3.67 -17.03 1.74
N GLY A 66 -3.67 -18.23 2.29
CA GLY A 66 -2.93 -18.53 3.52
C GLY A 66 -1.45 -18.20 3.41
N GLY A 67 -0.80 -17.87 4.54
CA GLY A 67 0.62 -17.50 4.57
C GLY A 67 0.88 -16.01 4.32
N TYR A 68 -0.14 -15.16 4.53
CA TYR A 68 -0.02 -13.71 4.48
C TYR A 68 -0.59 -13.04 5.72
N SER A 69 0.12 -12.04 6.21
CA SER A 69 -0.30 -11.14 7.27
C SER A 69 -0.77 -9.80 6.72
N VAL A 70 -1.81 -9.25 7.33
CA VAL A 70 -2.28 -7.88 7.10
C VAL A 70 -1.87 -7.03 8.28
N LEU A 71 -1.05 -6.00 8.04
CA LEU A 71 -0.52 -5.11 9.06
C LEU A 71 -1.11 -3.71 8.90
N TRP A 72 -1.46 -3.09 10.04
CA TRP A 72 -1.97 -1.72 10.12
C TRP A 72 -0.90 -0.85 10.77
N LEU A 73 -0.25 -0.01 9.96
CA LEU A 73 0.94 0.75 10.35
C LEU A 73 0.69 2.26 10.26
N GLY A 74 1.52 3.03 10.95
CA GLY A 74 1.65 4.47 10.77
C GLY A 74 2.71 4.83 9.72
N GLY A 75 2.92 6.15 9.50
CA GLY A 75 4.02 6.67 8.68
C GLY A 75 3.72 6.85 7.19
N GLY A 76 2.54 6.44 6.72
CA GLY A 76 2.16 6.52 5.30
C GLY A 76 2.98 5.61 4.39
N ALA A 77 2.67 5.61 3.09
CA ALA A 77 3.43 4.87 2.10
C ALA A 77 4.91 5.30 2.03
N SER A 78 5.22 6.54 2.38
CA SER A 78 6.61 7.03 2.39
C SER A 78 7.49 6.29 3.39
N MET A 79 6.95 5.84 4.53
CA MET A 79 7.70 5.01 5.48
C MET A 79 8.00 3.64 4.87
N GLN A 80 7.15 3.11 4.00
CA GLN A 80 7.37 1.84 3.33
C GLN A 80 8.54 1.90 2.34
N PHE A 81 8.88 3.08 1.80
CA PHE A 81 10.06 3.24 0.96
C PHE A 81 11.36 2.88 1.69
N CYS A 82 11.38 3.03 3.02
CA CYS A 82 12.48 2.59 3.89
C CYS A 82 12.25 1.17 4.43
N MET A 83 11.03 0.85 4.90
CA MET A 83 10.74 -0.42 5.57
C MET A 83 10.87 -1.61 4.62
N ILE A 84 10.43 -1.49 3.37
CA ILE A 84 10.56 -2.55 2.36
C ILE A 84 12.04 -2.93 2.14
N PRO A 85 12.93 -2.01 1.72
CA PRO A 85 14.33 -2.39 1.51
C PRO A 85 15.04 -2.77 2.81
N PHE A 86 14.68 -2.17 3.95
CA PHE A 86 15.24 -2.58 5.24
C PHE A 86 14.98 -4.05 5.53
N ASN A 87 13.78 -4.56 5.21
CA ASN A 87 13.38 -5.94 5.52
C ASN A 87 13.70 -6.92 4.38
N LEU A 88 13.60 -6.53 3.12
CA LEU A 88 13.62 -7.45 1.98
C LEU A 88 14.87 -7.34 1.10
N LEU A 89 15.57 -6.20 1.09
CA LEU A 89 16.76 -6.01 0.26
C LEU A 89 17.99 -6.66 0.91
N ARG A 90 18.51 -7.73 0.32
CA ARG A 90 19.68 -8.45 0.80
C ARG A 90 20.92 -8.19 -0.06
N LYS A 91 20.74 -8.28 -1.38
CA LYS A 91 21.81 -8.07 -2.36
C LYS A 91 21.41 -6.96 -3.32
N ARG A 92 20.39 -7.21 -4.13
CA ARG A 92 19.95 -6.30 -5.17
C ARG A 92 18.46 -6.39 -5.36
N ALA A 93 17.78 -5.25 -5.47
CA ALA A 93 16.39 -5.18 -5.87
C ALA A 93 16.24 -4.46 -7.21
N SER A 94 15.21 -4.81 -7.96
CA SER A 94 14.87 -4.18 -9.23
C SER A 94 13.67 -3.25 -9.04
N TYR A 95 13.71 -2.09 -9.68
CA TYR A 95 12.69 -1.05 -9.58
C TYR A 95 12.27 -0.55 -10.95
N LEU A 96 10.97 -0.28 -11.11
CA LEU A 96 10.43 0.41 -12.28
C LEU A 96 10.15 1.87 -11.90
N ASP A 97 10.82 2.82 -12.55
CA ASP A 97 10.67 4.26 -12.30
C ASP A 97 9.59 4.84 -13.21
N THR A 98 8.38 4.96 -12.67
CA THR A 98 7.18 5.42 -13.39
C THR A 98 6.66 6.77 -12.91
N GLY A 99 7.34 7.43 -12.00
CA GLY A 99 6.90 8.72 -11.49
C GLY A 99 7.53 9.12 -10.17
N THR A 100 7.09 10.24 -9.64
CA THR A 100 7.65 10.83 -8.41
C THR A 100 7.71 9.85 -7.23
N TRP A 101 6.68 9.03 -7.03
CA TRP A 101 6.64 8.11 -5.89
C TRP A 101 7.58 6.93 -6.10
N ALA A 102 7.61 6.35 -7.30
CA ALA A 102 8.58 5.31 -7.66
C ALA A 102 10.01 5.83 -7.53
N HIS A 103 10.29 7.05 -8.01
CA HIS A 103 11.60 7.68 -7.89
C HIS A 103 12.03 7.88 -6.43
N LYS A 104 11.11 8.30 -5.54
CA LYS A 104 11.39 8.41 -4.11
C LYS A 104 11.68 7.05 -3.48
N ALA A 105 10.91 6.02 -3.80
CA ALA A 105 11.17 4.67 -3.32
C ALA A 105 12.55 4.15 -3.74
N ILE A 106 12.95 4.42 -5.00
CA ILE A 106 14.31 4.10 -5.50
C ILE A 106 15.39 4.81 -4.68
N LYS A 107 15.22 6.11 -4.40
CA LYS A 107 16.19 6.88 -3.60
C LYS A 107 16.38 6.30 -2.20
N GLU A 108 15.29 5.97 -1.52
CA GLU A 108 15.35 5.38 -0.20
C GLU A 108 15.97 3.97 -0.23
N ALA A 109 15.59 3.14 -1.19
CA ALA A 109 16.12 1.78 -1.31
C ALA A 109 17.65 1.75 -1.51
N ARG A 110 18.21 2.73 -2.22
CA ARG A 110 19.65 2.85 -2.43
C ARG A 110 20.47 3.05 -1.14
N LEU A 111 19.83 3.44 -0.06
CA LEU A 111 20.48 3.54 1.26
C LEU A 111 20.70 2.17 1.92
N PHE A 112 20.02 1.13 1.42
CA PHE A 112 20.04 -0.22 2.02
C PHE A 112 20.80 -1.25 1.20
N GLY A 113 20.99 -1.03 -0.10
CA GLY A 113 21.69 -1.97 -0.96
C GLY A 113 21.71 -1.56 -2.44
N GLU A 114 22.06 -2.51 -3.30
CA GLU A 114 22.10 -2.28 -4.74
C GLU A 114 20.68 -2.19 -5.32
N VAL A 115 20.43 -1.14 -6.11
CA VAL A 115 19.16 -0.92 -6.79
C VAL A 115 19.37 -0.82 -8.29
N ASN A 116 18.79 -1.78 -9.02
CA ASN A 116 18.72 -1.81 -10.46
C ASN A 116 17.41 -1.15 -10.93
N VAL A 117 17.51 -0.02 -11.63
CA VAL A 117 16.34 0.61 -12.28
C VAL A 117 16.20 -0.02 -13.67
N VAL A 118 15.23 -0.94 -13.79
CA VAL A 118 15.05 -1.73 -15.03
C VAL A 118 14.54 -0.89 -16.19
N ALA A 119 13.75 0.14 -15.91
CA ALA A 119 13.35 1.17 -16.87
C ALA A 119 12.90 2.42 -16.13
N SER A 120 12.97 3.57 -16.81
CA SER A 120 12.49 4.86 -16.30
C SER A 120 11.68 5.60 -17.35
N GLY A 121 10.58 6.20 -16.92
CA GLY A 121 9.77 7.13 -17.73
C GLY A 121 10.24 8.57 -17.65
N GLU A 122 11.33 8.87 -16.91
CA GLU A 122 11.80 10.24 -16.64
C GLU A 122 12.08 11.03 -17.93
N GLY A 123 12.72 10.39 -18.91
CA GLY A 123 13.03 11.00 -20.20
C GLY A 123 11.81 11.47 -21.00
N ASP A 124 10.66 10.89 -20.74
CA ASP A 124 9.36 11.27 -21.34
C ASP A 124 8.47 12.04 -20.34
N ASN A 125 9.02 12.61 -19.29
CA ASN A 125 8.29 13.26 -18.19
C ASN A 125 7.17 12.38 -17.62
N TYR A 126 7.39 11.07 -17.56
CA TYR A 126 6.44 10.07 -17.05
C TYR A 126 5.06 10.06 -17.72
N THR A 127 4.98 10.52 -18.98
CA THR A 127 3.72 10.55 -19.75
C THR A 127 3.26 9.17 -20.19
N ARG A 128 4.13 8.18 -20.08
CA ARG A 128 3.86 6.77 -20.38
C ARG A 128 4.63 5.84 -19.44
N ILE A 129 4.11 4.62 -19.30
CA ILE A 129 4.78 3.56 -18.55
C ILE A 129 5.71 2.80 -19.51
N PRO A 130 7.00 2.64 -19.20
CA PRO A 130 7.90 1.77 -19.96
C PRO A 130 7.37 0.33 -19.98
N LYS A 131 7.40 -0.31 -21.15
CA LYS A 131 6.91 -1.69 -21.32
C LYS A 131 8.02 -2.68 -21.60
N ASP A 132 9.09 -2.23 -22.26
CA ASP A 132 10.19 -3.07 -22.70
C ASP A 132 11.31 -3.04 -21.66
N PHE A 133 11.20 -3.88 -20.64
CA PHE A 133 12.22 -4.04 -19.61
C PHE A 133 12.38 -5.52 -19.22
N VAL A 134 13.57 -5.83 -18.73
CA VAL A 134 13.89 -7.17 -18.22
C VAL A 134 14.28 -7.06 -16.76
N VAL A 135 13.63 -7.86 -15.92
CA VAL A 135 13.96 -7.98 -14.50
C VAL A 135 14.89 -9.18 -14.33
N PRO A 136 16.08 -8.99 -13.76
CA PRO A 136 16.98 -10.11 -13.45
C PRO A 136 16.34 -11.09 -12.46
N ALA A 137 16.46 -12.39 -12.73
CA ALA A 137 15.87 -13.43 -11.89
C ALA A 137 16.51 -13.53 -10.49
N ASP A 138 17.71 -13.00 -10.32
CA ASP A 138 18.46 -12.95 -9.07
C ASP A 138 18.19 -11.68 -8.24
N SER A 139 17.17 -10.88 -8.63
CA SER A 139 16.68 -9.78 -7.82
C SER A 139 15.96 -10.29 -6.57
N ASP A 140 16.27 -9.72 -5.41
CA ASP A 140 15.58 -10.04 -4.15
C ASP A 140 14.06 -9.79 -4.30
N TYR A 141 13.70 -8.70 -4.98
CA TYR A 141 12.33 -8.39 -5.38
C TYR A 141 12.30 -7.41 -6.56
N PHE A 142 11.15 -7.29 -7.20
CA PHE A 142 10.84 -6.25 -8.17
C PHE A 142 9.78 -5.31 -7.60
N HIS A 143 10.12 -4.02 -7.50
CA HIS A 143 9.24 -2.98 -6.98
C HIS A 143 8.66 -2.11 -8.09
N TYR A 144 7.35 -1.82 -8.00
CA TYR A 144 6.69 -0.86 -8.86
C TYR A 144 5.57 -0.09 -8.14
N THR A 145 5.21 1.07 -8.67
CA THR A 145 4.04 1.86 -8.25
C THR A 145 2.92 1.62 -9.26
N SER A 146 1.81 1.02 -8.82
CA SER A 146 0.74 0.55 -9.71
C SER A 146 -0.01 1.70 -10.39
N ASN A 147 -0.23 2.82 -9.67
CA ASN A 147 -0.93 3.99 -10.19
C ASN A 147 -0.23 5.28 -9.77
N ASN A 148 0.15 6.08 -10.77
CA ASN A 148 0.89 7.34 -10.60
C ASN A 148 -0.07 8.53 -10.62
N THR A 149 -0.59 8.94 -9.47
CA THR A 149 -1.60 9.98 -9.33
C THR A 149 -1.17 11.37 -9.81
N ILE A 150 0.14 11.66 -9.85
CA ILE A 150 0.67 12.94 -10.34
C ILE A 150 0.64 12.99 -11.87
N TYR A 151 0.98 11.88 -12.53
CA TYR A 151 1.14 11.81 -13.98
C TYR A 151 -0.08 11.19 -14.70
N GLY A 152 -0.98 10.54 -13.94
CA GLY A 152 -2.19 9.92 -14.48
C GLY A 152 -1.92 8.62 -15.26
N THR A 153 -0.83 7.93 -14.95
CA THR A 153 -0.49 6.64 -15.57
C THR A 153 -0.73 5.49 -14.60
N GLU A 154 -1.26 4.36 -15.10
CA GLU A 154 -1.65 3.20 -14.31
C GLU A 154 -1.20 1.89 -14.96
N ILE A 155 -0.68 0.97 -14.16
CA ILE A 155 -0.34 -0.41 -14.55
C ILE A 155 -1.54 -1.30 -14.25
N ARG A 156 -2.38 -1.53 -15.26
CA ARG A 156 -3.65 -2.29 -15.10
C ARG A 156 -3.48 -3.80 -15.07
N LYS A 157 -2.40 -4.31 -15.63
CA LYS A 157 -2.03 -5.71 -15.58
C LYS A 157 -0.71 -5.85 -14.85
N ASP A 158 -0.69 -6.70 -13.83
CA ASP A 158 0.53 -6.95 -13.05
C ASP A 158 1.65 -7.44 -13.97
N PRO A 159 2.89 -6.92 -13.79
CA PRO A 159 4.03 -7.35 -14.56
C PRO A 159 4.30 -8.85 -14.39
N GLU A 160 4.73 -9.51 -15.47
CA GLU A 160 5.19 -10.88 -15.40
C GLU A 160 6.73 -10.89 -15.28
N VAL A 161 7.21 -11.18 -14.09
CA VAL A 161 8.64 -11.12 -13.75
C VAL A 161 9.12 -12.41 -13.09
N PRO A 162 10.40 -12.77 -13.20
CA PRO A 162 10.92 -14.04 -12.70
C PRO A 162 11.19 -14.07 -11.18
N CYS A 163 10.98 -12.96 -10.47
CA CYS A 163 11.17 -12.84 -9.03
C CYS A 163 9.88 -12.36 -8.36
N ARG A 164 9.87 -12.32 -7.04
CA ARG A 164 8.74 -11.81 -6.26
C ARG A 164 8.56 -10.31 -6.44
N MET A 165 7.33 -9.84 -6.28
CA MET A 165 6.99 -8.44 -6.46
C MET A 165 6.74 -7.73 -5.13
N VAL A 166 7.00 -6.43 -5.14
CA VAL A 166 6.54 -5.47 -4.14
C VAL A 166 5.81 -4.35 -4.86
N ALA A 167 4.62 -3.99 -4.41
CA ALA A 167 3.83 -2.94 -5.05
C ALA A 167 3.41 -1.84 -4.09
N ASP A 168 3.59 -0.60 -4.53
CA ASP A 168 2.87 0.56 -3.99
C ASP A 168 1.51 0.66 -4.68
N MET A 169 0.45 0.27 -3.99
CA MET A 169 -0.93 0.35 -4.47
C MET A 169 -1.72 1.44 -3.74
N SER A 170 -1.08 2.48 -3.23
CA SER A 170 -1.72 3.51 -2.41
C SER A 170 -2.95 4.13 -3.06
N SER A 171 -2.97 4.27 -4.39
CA SER A 171 -4.05 4.96 -5.07
C SER A 171 -5.08 4.06 -5.76
N ASP A 172 -4.81 2.77 -5.87
CA ASP A 172 -5.65 1.82 -6.61
C ASP A 172 -5.91 0.49 -5.89
N ILE A 173 -5.46 0.33 -4.63
CA ILE A 173 -5.80 -0.85 -3.84
C ILE A 173 -7.34 -1.02 -3.77
N PHE A 174 -7.85 -2.23 -3.91
CA PHE A 174 -9.28 -2.59 -4.00
C PHE A 174 -10.00 -2.08 -5.26
N SER A 175 -9.33 -1.44 -6.21
CA SER A 175 -9.98 -1.00 -7.46
C SER A 175 -10.10 -2.12 -8.50
N ARG A 176 -9.31 -3.17 -8.36
CA ARG A 176 -9.27 -4.34 -9.25
C ARG A 176 -8.85 -5.60 -8.49
N ALA A 177 -9.10 -6.75 -9.08
CA ALA A 177 -8.54 -8.02 -8.60
C ALA A 177 -7.02 -8.04 -8.76
N VAL A 178 -6.33 -8.61 -7.76
CA VAL A 178 -4.87 -8.75 -7.70
C VAL A 178 -4.54 -10.17 -7.26
N ASP A 179 -3.66 -10.85 -7.97
CA ASP A 179 -3.13 -12.15 -7.52
C ASP A 179 -2.04 -11.91 -6.46
N VAL A 180 -2.48 -11.84 -5.19
CA VAL A 180 -1.59 -11.57 -4.05
C VAL A 180 -0.46 -12.59 -3.94
N SER A 181 -0.64 -13.82 -4.44
CA SER A 181 0.36 -14.88 -4.37
C SER A 181 1.68 -14.56 -5.08
N LYS A 182 1.69 -13.57 -5.97
CA LYS A 182 2.88 -13.11 -6.72
C LYS A 182 3.74 -12.11 -5.95
N TYR A 183 3.28 -11.64 -4.79
CA TYR A 183 3.93 -10.54 -4.06
C TYR A 183 4.57 -11.04 -2.76
N ASP A 184 5.73 -10.46 -2.43
CA ASP A 184 6.25 -10.52 -1.07
C ASP A 184 5.56 -9.48 -0.19
N ALA A 185 5.26 -8.30 -0.75
CA ALA A 185 4.51 -7.28 -0.06
C ALA A 185 3.70 -6.39 -1.02
N ILE A 186 2.51 -6.00 -0.56
CA ILE A 186 1.71 -4.91 -1.13
C ILE A 186 1.52 -3.90 -0.02
N TYR A 187 1.73 -2.61 -0.31
CA TYR A 187 1.44 -1.58 0.67
C TYR A 187 0.62 -0.44 0.07
N ALA A 188 -0.14 0.24 0.92
CA ALA A 188 -0.96 1.36 0.51
C ALA A 188 -1.19 2.36 1.65
N GLY A 189 -0.97 3.64 1.37
CA GLY A 189 -1.46 4.72 2.23
C GLY A 189 -2.97 4.85 2.08
N ALA A 190 -3.71 4.84 3.19
CA ALA A 190 -5.16 4.73 3.18
C ALA A 190 -5.89 5.92 2.51
N GLN A 191 -5.33 7.11 2.55
CA GLN A 191 -5.98 8.39 2.24
C GLN A 191 -6.45 8.56 0.79
N LYS A 192 -6.10 7.63 -0.10
CA LYS A 192 -6.52 7.69 -1.51
C LYS A 192 -7.75 6.82 -1.73
N ASN A 193 -7.59 5.51 -1.94
CA ASN A 193 -8.71 4.65 -2.30
C ASN A 193 -9.29 3.82 -1.15
N LEU A 194 -8.63 3.76 0.01
CA LEU A 194 -9.02 2.86 1.08
C LEU A 194 -9.86 3.53 2.18
N ALA A 195 -9.34 4.58 2.84
CA ALA A 195 -9.89 5.10 4.08
C ALA A 195 -9.45 6.55 4.35
N PRO A 196 -9.81 7.16 5.49
CA PRO A 196 -9.21 8.42 5.94
C PRO A 196 -7.68 8.33 6.06
N ALA A 197 -7.02 9.49 6.03
CA ALA A 197 -5.58 9.58 6.27
C ALA A 197 -5.21 9.12 7.69
N GLY A 198 -4.02 8.54 7.85
CA GLY A 198 -3.42 8.17 9.14
C GLY A 198 -2.96 6.72 9.21
N VAL A 199 -3.46 5.86 8.36
CA VAL A 199 -3.12 4.43 8.33
C VAL A 199 -2.43 4.06 7.03
N THR A 200 -1.50 3.13 7.12
CA THR A 200 -0.89 2.41 6.00
C THR A 200 -1.20 0.92 6.16
N ILE A 201 -1.80 0.32 5.15
CA ILE A 201 -1.95 -1.12 5.10
C ILE A 201 -0.71 -1.75 4.46
N VAL A 202 -0.25 -2.86 5.02
CA VAL A 202 0.79 -3.70 4.43
C VAL A 202 0.30 -5.14 4.44
N ILE A 203 0.23 -5.75 3.28
CA ILE A 203 -0.05 -7.17 3.08
C ILE A 203 1.30 -7.80 2.79
N VAL A 204 1.76 -8.69 3.63
CA VAL A 204 3.11 -9.26 3.54
C VAL A 204 3.07 -10.76 3.69
N ARG A 205 3.88 -11.46 2.91
CA ARG A 205 4.03 -12.91 2.99
C ARG A 205 4.75 -13.29 4.30
N ASP A 206 4.21 -14.26 5.03
CA ASP A 206 4.68 -14.60 6.38
C ASP A 206 6.12 -15.12 6.38
N ASP A 207 6.52 -15.85 5.35
CA ASP A 207 7.90 -16.36 5.20
C ASP A 207 8.93 -15.31 4.75
N ALA A 208 8.47 -14.10 4.42
CA ALA A 208 9.36 -12.94 4.20
C ALA A 208 9.74 -12.23 5.51
N LEU A 209 9.04 -12.55 6.62
CA LEU A 209 9.27 -11.94 7.93
C LEU A 209 10.38 -12.66 8.72
N GLY A 210 11.03 -11.93 9.64
CA GLY A 210 11.95 -12.53 10.61
C GLY A 210 13.35 -12.84 10.06
N HIS A 211 13.73 -12.32 8.90
CA HIS A 211 15.03 -12.59 8.27
C HIS A 211 15.98 -11.39 8.24
N VAL A 212 15.76 -10.40 9.10
CA VAL A 212 16.59 -9.19 9.17
C VAL A 212 17.67 -9.39 10.22
N ASP A 213 18.94 -9.39 9.79
CA ASP A 213 20.12 -9.50 10.64
C ASP A 213 20.80 -8.12 10.88
N ARG A 214 20.01 -7.05 11.01
CA ARG A 214 20.51 -5.67 11.12
C ARG A 214 20.13 -5.05 12.45
#